data_6cfdc3454bbf143c32591ba2180b9957
#
_entry.id   6cfdc3454bbf143c32591ba2180b9957
#
_cell.length_a   1.000
_cell.length_b   1.000
_cell.length_c   1.000
_cell.angle_alpha   90.00
_cell.angle_beta   90.00
_cell.angle_gamma   90.00
#
_symmetry.space_group_name_H-M   'P 1'
#
loop_
_entity.id
_entity.type
_entity.pdbx_description
1 polymer ?
#
loop_
_entity_poly.entity_id
_entity_poly.type
_entity_poly.pdbx_seq_one_letter_code
_entity_poly.pdbx_strand_id
1 'polypeptide(L)'
;MKKHLIYLTIFLLQLTAIGQEKYNSLFWEISGNGLKEPSYLYGTMHSQDDRVFQFKKGVMNAFNHAEIYAMELNMDSVDQVALLSKLIMDSTHSLKTLLTEDEYTIVSDFFRDSLGQALFMFEKMQPLFTSQMVTLRDLEAQQTDALDIYFFKEAKKQKKQTIGLEKTKEQIDAFSAIPYTLQAKGLVDAVKNYGKEGELDMDTMMKYYVEGNLDKLLEMTTEYDEEDKGDEEMAKIFNDIFLIKRNHNMACRAEPFIKKGSTFIAVGAAHLPGEEGIIELLRKKGYKVIAR
;
A
#
# COMPACT_ATOMS: atom_id res chain seq x y z
N MET A 1 -40.50 -62.25 21.32
CA MET A 1 -40.50 -60.79 21.15
C MET A 1 -39.05 -60.33 21.27
N LYS A 2 -38.37 -60.14 20.16
CA LYS A 2 -36.98 -59.64 20.10
C LYS A 2 -36.96 -58.13 19.81
N LYS A 3 -36.47 -57.37 20.77
CA LYS A 3 -36.28 -55.91 20.60
C LYS A 3 -34.99 -55.68 19.79
N HIS A 4 -35.11 -55.15 18.60
CA HIS A 4 -33.97 -54.68 17.83
C HIS A 4 -33.61 -53.26 18.29
N LEU A 5 -32.42 -53.14 18.88
CA LEU A 5 -31.81 -51.86 19.27
C LEU A 5 -31.07 -51.33 18.05
N ILE A 6 -31.63 -50.29 17.46
CA ILE A 6 -30.97 -49.55 16.33
C ILE A 6 -30.02 -48.54 16.95
N TYR A 7 -28.72 -48.77 16.83
CA TYR A 7 -27.71 -47.76 17.13
C TYR A 7 -27.61 -46.78 15.96
N LEU A 8 -28.20 -45.61 16.16
CA LEU A 8 -28.03 -44.48 15.27
C LEU A 8 -26.67 -43.82 15.55
N THR A 9 -25.69 -44.15 14.73
CA THR A 9 -24.37 -43.52 14.80
C THR A 9 -24.51 -42.12 14.21
N ILE A 10 -24.64 -41.11 15.07
CA ILE A 10 -24.57 -39.72 14.68
C ILE A 10 -23.09 -39.41 14.38
N PHE A 11 -22.77 -39.35 13.09
CA PHE A 11 -21.49 -38.84 12.63
C PHE A 11 -21.56 -37.32 12.75
N LEU A 12 -21.09 -36.78 13.89
CA LEU A 12 -20.87 -35.34 14.05
C LEU A 12 -19.75 -34.92 13.08
N LEU A 13 -20.14 -34.45 11.92
CA LEU A 13 -19.30 -33.58 11.11
C LEU A 13 -19.03 -32.34 11.95
N GLN A 14 -17.88 -32.32 12.60
CA GLN A 14 -17.28 -31.04 13.06
C GLN A 14 -16.94 -30.26 11.82
N LEU A 15 -17.90 -29.45 11.37
CA LEU A 15 -17.61 -28.25 10.59
C LEU A 15 -16.75 -27.38 11.50
N THR A 16 -15.45 -27.55 11.41
CA THR A 16 -14.52 -26.50 11.83
C THR A 16 -14.92 -25.31 10.95
N ALA A 17 -15.67 -24.38 11.53
CA ALA A 17 -15.72 -23.03 11.04
C ALA A 17 -14.24 -22.58 11.03
N ILE A 18 -13.62 -22.64 9.87
CA ILE A 18 -12.37 -21.94 9.61
C ILE A 18 -12.81 -20.48 9.74
N GLY A 19 -12.71 -19.97 10.96
CA GLY A 19 -12.87 -18.54 11.20
C GLY A 19 -11.90 -17.87 10.23
N GLN A 20 -12.44 -17.00 9.40
CA GLN A 20 -11.65 -16.17 8.51
C GLN A 20 -10.51 -15.61 9.36
N GLU A 21 -9.27 -16.04 9.09
CA GLU A 21 -8.12 -15.53 9.84
C GLU A 21 -8.12 -14.01 9.67
N LYS A 22 -8.34 -13.33 10.76
CA LYS A 22 -8.24 -11.86 10.76
C LYS A 22 -6.78 -11.52 10.45
N TYR A 23 -6.57 -10.66 9.49
CA TYR A 23 -5.25 -10.17 9.13
C TYR A 23 -4.75 -9.16 10.19
N ASN A 24 -4.38 -9.67 11.38
CA ASN A 24 -4.02 -8.87 12.55
C ASN A 24 -2.52 -8.87 12.82
N SER A 25 -1.71 -8.86 11.79
CA SER A 25 -0.26 -8.70 11.92
C SER A 25 0.33 -8.03 10.70
N LEU A 26 1.33 -7.17 10.90
CA LEU A 26 2.17 -6.67 9.82
C LEU A 26 3.25 -7.67 9.41
N PHE A 27 3.52 -8.70 10.23
CA PHE A 27 4.64 -9.61 10.05
C PHE A 27 4.18 -11.05 9.86
N TRP A 28 4.60 -11.67 8.75
CA TRP A 28 4.17 -13.00 8.31
C TRP A 28 5.37 -13.85 7.91
N GLU A 29 5.34 -15.12 8.25
CA GLU A 29 6.32 -16.11 7.82
C GLU A 29 5.76 -16.91 6.64
N ILE A 30 6.58 -17.09 5.61
CA ILE A 30 6.30 -17.89 4.42
C ILE A 30 7.14 -19.14 4.48
N SER A 31 6.50 -20.33 4.49
CA SER A 31 7.15 -21.62 4.61
C SER A 31 6.42 -22.71 3.80
N GLY A 32 6.93 -23.93 3.81
CA GLY A 32 6.34 -25.03 3.04
C GLY A 32 6.68 -24.98 1.56
N ASN A 33 5.91 -25.68 0.73
CA ASN A 33 6.06 -25.75 -0.73
C ASN A 33 7.51 -25.98 -1.23
N GLY A 34 8.29 -26.80 -0.49
CA GLY A 34 9.67 -27.13 -0.84
C GLY A 34 10.72 -26.08 -0.47
N LEU A 35 10.35 -25.02 0.25
CA LEU A 35 11.33 -24.05 0.74
C LEU A 35 12.27 -24.72 1.77
N LYS A 36 13.57 -24.45 1.63
CA LYS A 36 14.59 -24.95 2.58
C LYS A 36 14.62 -24.13 3.86
N GLU A 37 14.35 -22.84 3.75
CA GLU A 37 14.33 -21.87 4.83
C GLU A 37 13.09 -20.99 4.71
N PRO A 38 12.56 -20.46 5.82
CA PRO A 38 11.45 -19.54 5.76
C PRO A 38 11.85 -18.22 5.11
N SER A 39 10.90 -17.62 4.43
CA SER A 39 10.92 -16.22 4.00
C SER A 39 9.88 -15.43 4.77
N TYR A 40 9.91 -14.12 4.66
CA TYR A 40 9.09 -13.26 5.49
C TYR A 40 8.43 -12.17 4.66
N LEU A 41 7.21 -11.81 5.05
CA LEU A 41 6.45 -10.71 4.45
C LEU A 41 6.13 -9.71 5.56
N TYR A 42 6.41 -8.45 5.31
CA TYR A 42 6.20 -7.35 6.24
C TYR A 42 5.44 -6.21 5.56
N GLY A 43 4.35 -5.76 6.19
CA GLY A 43 3.58 -4.61 5.76
C GLY A 43 4.22 -3.31 6.21
N THR A 44 4.59 -2.44 5.27
CA THR A 44 5.15 -1.12 5.56
C THR A 44 4.11 -0.02 5.42
N MET A 45 4.44 1.15 5.93
CA MET A 45 3.75 2.39 5.68
C MET A 45 4.79 3.43 5.27
N HIS A 46 4.53 4.19 4.21
CA HIS A 46 5.40 5.26 3.73
C HIS A 46 5.34 6.46 4.69
N SER A 47 5.80 6.25 5.91
CA SER A 47 5.77 7.25 6.99
C SER A 47 7.13 7.37 7.66
N GLN A 48 7.41 8.58 8.15
CA GLN A 48 8.58 8.91 8.97
C GLN A 48 8.22 8.93 10.47
N ASP A 49 6.97 8.66 10.83
CA ASP A 49 6.50 8.64 12.21
C ASP A 49 7.23 7.56 13.02
N ASP A 50 7.72 7.90 14.20
CA ASP A 50 8.46 6.97 15.07
C ASP A 50 7.66 5.72 15.43
N ARG A 51 6.33 5.79 15.38
CA ARG A 51 5.44 4.65 15.66
C ARG A 51 5.62 3.51 14.67
N VAL A 52 5.97 3.77 13.39
CA VAL A 52 6.18 2.72 12.39
C VAL A 52 7.47 1.93 12.61
N PHE A 53 8.41 2.47 13.39
CA PHE A 53 9.68 1.83 13.73
C PHE A 53 9.62 0.98 15.00
N GLN A 54 8.46 0.86 15.61
CA GLN A 54 8.24 0.01 16.79
C GLN A 54 8.02 -1.45 16.36
N PHE A 55 9.09 -2.08 15.88
CA PHE A 55 9.01 -3.44 15.37
C PHE A 55 8.61 -4.47 16.44
N LYS A 56 7.64 -5.32 16.10
CA LYS A 56 7.34 -6.49 16.94
C LYS A 56 8.54 -7.41 17.01
N LYS A 57 8.59 -8.21 18.10
CA LYS A 57 9.66 -9.20 18.33
C LYS A 57 9.79 -10.11 17.11
N GLY A 58 10.99 -10.28 16.62
CA GLY A 58 11.30 -11.16 15.50
C GLY A 58 11.46 -10.48 14.15
N VAL A 59 10.85 -9.31 13.91
CA VAL A 59 10.93 -8.60 12.62
C VAL A 59 12.38 -8.35 12.22
N MET A 60 13.13 -7.65 13.06
CA MET A 60 14.54 -7.34 12.76
C MET A 60 15.44 -8.57 12.73
N ASN A 61 15.12 -9.61 13.50
CA ASN A 61 15.84 -10.87 13.41
C ASN A 61 15.62 -11.54 12.06
N ALA A 62 14.38 -11.61 11.57
CA ALA A 62 14.05 -12.16 10.27
C ALA A 62 14.70 -11.32 9.15
N PHE A 63 14.62 -9.99 9.24
CA PHE A 63 15.30 -9.11 8.30
C PHE A 63 16.81 -9.35 8.27
N ASN A 64 17.44 -9.44 9.44
CA ASN A 64 18.90 -9.62 9.53
C ASN A 64 19.36 -10.98 8.99
N HIS A 65 18.59 -12.05 9.18
CA HIS A 65 18.93 -13.39 8.69
C HIS A 65 18.62 -13.60 7.21
N ALA A 66 17.65 -12.86 6.65
CA ALA A 66 17.31 -12.99 5.24
C ALA A 66 18.51 -12.59 4.35
N GLU A 67 18.77 -13.38 3.30
CA GLU A 67 19.83 -13.12 2.33
C GLU A 67 19.40 -12.07 1.30
N ILE A 68 18.12 -12.05 0.99
CA ILE A 68 17.50 -11.21 -0.03
C ILE A 68 16.53 -10.24 0.64
N TYR A 69 16.58 -8.99 0.25
CA TYR A 69 15.59 -7.98 0.58
C TYR A 69 14.79 -7.62 -0.67
N ALA A 70 13.48 -7.84 -0.61
CA ALA A 70 12.55 -7.50 -1.69
C ALA A 70 11.65 -6.35 -1.27
N MET A 71 11.47 -5.37 -2.14
CA MET A 71 10.63 -4.20 -1.95
C MET A 71 9.75 -3.98 -3.17
N GLU A 72 8.79 -3.09 -3.10
CA GLU A 72 7.97 -2.74 -4.26
C GLU A 72 8.87 -2.24 -5.40
N LEU A 73 9.54 -1.14 -5.22
CA LEU A 73 10.40 -0.52 -6.21
C LEU A 73 11.85 -0.43 -5.71
N ASN A 74 12.78 -1.11 -6.37
CA ASN A 74 14.19 -1.03 -5.98
C ASN A 74 14.77 0.35 -6.34
N MET A 75 15.14 1.10 -5.31
CA MET A 75 15.64 2.46 -5.43
C MET A 75 16.91 2.59 -6.28
N ASP A 76 17.74 1.54 -6.37
CA ASP A 76 18.93 1.53 -7.25
C ASP A 76 18.56 1.49 -8.75
N SER A 77 17.35 1.07 -9.08
CA SER A 77 16.91 0.85 -10.48
C SER A 77 15.75 1.77 -10.90
N VAL A 78 15.42 2.77 -10.11
CA VAL A 78 14.37 3.75 -10.44
C VAL A 78 14.79 4.56 -11.67
N ASP A 79 13.96 4.55 -12.70
CA ASP A 79 14.09 5.48 -13.82
C ASP A 79 13.51 6.85 -13.44
N GLN A 80 14.38 7.69 -12.88
CA GLN A 80 14.01 9.03 -12.42
C GLN A 80 13.50 9.92 -13.57
N VAL A 81 14.06 9.77 -14.77
CA VAL A 81 13.63 10.56 -15.94
C VAL A 81 12.22 10.16 -16.36
N ALA A 82 11.95 8.86 -16.42
CA ALA A 82 10.60 8.36 -16.71
C ALA A 82 9.60 8.83 -15.65
N LEU A 83 9.97 8.79 -14.36
CA LEU A 83 9.12 9.26 -13.27
C LEU A 83 8.84 10.76 -13.40
N LEU A 84 9.87 11.60 -13.52
CA LEU A 84 9.72 13.05 -13.65
C LEU A 84 8.90 13.45 -14.88
N SER A 85 9.05 12.73 -16.01
CA SER A 85 8.27 13.00 -17.22
C SER A 85 6.76 12.82 -17.01
N LYS A 86 6.37 12.03 -16.02
CA LYS A 86 4.96 11.73 -15.69
C LYS A 86 4.37 12.61 -14.62
N LEU A 87 5.18 13.45 -13.97
CA LEU A 87 4.64 14.49 -13.09
C LEU A 87 3.89 15.58 -13.87
N ILE A 88 4.18 15.70 -15.17
CA ILE A 88 3.69 16.78 -16.03
C ILE A 88 2.55 16.25 -16.92
N MET A 89 1.45 17.00 -16.99
CA MET A 89 0.35 16.74 -17.90
C MET A 89 0.78 16.93 -19.37
N ASP A 90 0.03 16.34 -20.28
CA ASP A 90 0.21 16.59 -21.71
C ASP A 90 -0.03 18.07 -22.08
N SER A 91 0.27 18.43 -23.33
CA SER A 91 0.20 19.82 -23.79
C SER A 91 -1.22 20.42 -23.76
N THR A 92 -2.24 19.59 -23.80
CA THR A 92 -3.65 20.00 -23.87
C THR A 92 -4.30 20.28 -22.52
N HIS A 93 -3.70 19.77 -21.43
CA HIS A 93 -4.21 19.91 -20.07
C HIS A 93 -3.36 20.82 -19.19
N SER A 94 -4.02 21.49 -18.26
CA SER A 94 -3.40 22.28 -17.19
C SER A 94 -4.39 22.36 -16.02
N LEU A 95 -3.91 22.74 -14.81
CA LEU A 95 -4.80 22.96 -13.68
C LEU A 95 -5.91 23.97 -14.05
N LYS A 96 -5.56 25.02 -14.78
CA LYS A 96 -6.52 26.04 -15.23
C LYS A 96 -7.58 25.51 -16.21
N THR A 97 -7.28 24.45 -16.98
CA THR A 97 -8.27 23.84 -17.90
C THR A 97 -9.09 22.75 -17.24
N LEU A 98 -8.63 22.19 -16.13
CA LEU A 98 -9.29 21.11 -15.40
C LEU A 98 -10.19 21.61 -14.28
N LEU A 99 -9.89 22.77 -13.70
CA LEU A 99 -10.63 23.38 -12.60
C LEU A 99 -11.57 24.47 -13.13
N THR A 100 -12.71 24.63 -12.49
CA THR A 100 -13.54 25.83 -12.67
C THR A 100 -12.79 27.06 -12.12
N GLU A 101 -13.24 28.25 -12.45
CA GLU A 101 -12.63 29.51 -11.99
C GLU A 101 -12.64 29.61 -10.45
N ASP A 102 -13.75 29.20 -9.83
CA ASP A 102 -13.89 29.19 -8.37
C ASP A 102 -12.95 28.16 -7.71
N GLU A 103 -12.88 26.95 -8.26
CA GLU A 103 -11.97 25.90 -7.76
C GLU A 103 -10.50 26.30 -7.91
N TYR A 104 -10.14 26.89 -9.07
CA TYR A 104 -8.78 27.37 -9.29
C TYR A 104 -8.42 28.47 -8.27
N THR A 105 -9.35 29.35 -7.97
CA THR A 105 -9.17 30.41 -6.98
C THR A 105 -8.95 29.84 -5.59
N ILE A 106 -9.78 28.87 -5.15
CA ILE A 106 -9.67 28.21 -3.86
C ILE A 106 -8.29 27.53 -3.71
N VAL A 107 -7.88 26.76 -4.72
CA VAL A 107 -6.58 26.07 -4.71
C VAL A 107 -5.44 27.09 -4.74
N SER A 108 -5.54 28.13 -5.56
CA SER A 108 -4.53 29.19 -5.68
C SER A 108 -4.33 29.95 -4.36
N ASP A 109 -5.43 30.29 -3.68
CA ASP A 109 -5.37 30.96 -2.39
C ASP A 109 -4.71 30.06 -1.33
N PHE A 110 -5.07 28.79 -1.28
CA PHE A 110 -4.42 27.83 -0.39
C PHE A 110 -2.91 27.73 -0.64
N PHE A 111 -2.49 27.61 -1.90
CA PHE A 111 -1.07 27.53 -2.25
C PHE A 111 -0.32 28.79 -1.83
N ARG A 112 -0.90 29.98 -2.08
CA ARG A 112 -0.30 31.24 -1.66
C ARG A 112 -0.22 31.37 -0.14
N ASP A 113 -1.34 31.15 0.56
CA ASP A 113 -1.49 31.50 1.96
C ASP A 113 -0.93 30.41 2.91
N SER A 114 -1.00 29.16 2.46
CA SER A 114 -0.59 28.03 3.29
C SER A 114 0.77 27.46 2.92
N LEU A 115 1.13 27.43 1.62
CA LEU A 115 2.40 26.89 1.15
C LEU A 115 3.43 27.96 0.78
N GLY A 116 3.01 29.24 0.75
CA GLY A 116 3.89 30.34 0.33
C GLY A 116 4.34 30.26 -1.13
N GLN A 117 3.57 29.54 -1.97
CA GLN A 117 3.91 29.27 -3.37
C GLN A 117 2.79 29.72 -4.29
N ALA A 118 3.12 30.11 -5.51
CA ALA A 118 2.14 30.50 -6.50
C ALA A 118 1.70 29.28 -7.34
N LEU A 119 0.41 28.99 -7.39
CA LEU A 119 -0.14 27.81 -8.09
C LEU A 119 0.28 27.74 -9.57
N PHE A 120 0.47 28.88 -10.24
CA PHE A 120 0.90 28.89 -11.65
C PHE A 120 2.24 28.19 -11.90
N MET A 121 3.09 28.04 -10.87
CA MET A 121 4.36 27.30 -10.98
C MET A 121 4.12 25.79 -11.20
N PHE A 122 2.95 25.31 -10.80
CA PHE A 122 2.52 23.91 -10.87
C PHE A 122 1.46 23.67 -11.94
N GLU A 123 1.20 24.68 -12.78
CA GLU A 123 0.12 24.72 -13.76
C GLU A 123 0.06 23.47 -14.67
N LYS A 124 1.22 22.91 -14.99
CA LYS A 124 1.37 21.69 -15.83
C LYS A 124 1.60 20.43 -15.02
N MET A 125 1.70 20.51 -13.71
CA MET A 125 1.83 19.33 -12.85
C MET A 125 0.50 18.59 -12.79
N GLN A 126 0.55 17.25 -12.83
CA GLN A 126 -0.67 16.44 -12.66
C GLN A 126 -1.31 16.74 -11.29
N PRO A 127 -2.65 16.89 -11.22
CA PRO A 127 -3.32 17.27 -9.99
C PRO A 127 -3.06 16.31 -8.82
N LEU A 128 -2.86 15.02 -9.08
CA LEU A 128 -2.50 14.03 -8.07
C LEU A 128 -1.20 14.41 -7.35
N PHE A 129 -0.16 14.83 -8.06
CA PHE A 129 1.11 15.24 -7.44
C PHE A 129 1.02 16.62 -6.80
N THR A 130 0.16 17.48 -7.34
CA THR A 130 -0.14 18.79 -6.74
C THR A 130 -0.88 18.61 -5.41
N SER A 131 -1.80 17.64 -5.29
CA SER A 131 -2.49 17.34 -4.04
C SER A 131 -1.56 16.76 -2.96
N GLN A 132 -0.52 16.03 -3.36
CA GLN A 132 0.49 15.56 -2.40
C GLN A 132 1.19 16.72 -1.68
N MET A 133 1.38 17.88 -2.32
CA MET A 133 1.96 19.06 -1.67
C MET A 133 1.07 19.61 -0.56
N VAL A 134 -0.26 19.46 -0.70
CA VAL A 134 -1.24 19.83 0.33
C VAL A 134 -1.10 18.88 1.52
N THR A 135 -1.13 17.58 1.27
CA THR A 135 -1.08 16.53 2.29
C THR A 135 0.26 16.51 3.02
N LEU A 136 1.38 16.73 2.31
CA LEU A 136 2.72 16.66 2.87
C LEU A 136 3.16 17.94 3.60
N ARG A 137 2.36 19.03 3.54
CA ARG A 137 2.70 20.31 4.16
C ARG A 137 3.10 20.18 5.64
N ASP A 138 2.34 19.42 6.39
CA ASP A 138 2.53 19.28 7.83
C ASP A 138 3.52 18.16 8.21
N LEU A 139 3.99 17.41 7.19
CA LEU A 139 5.05 16.40 7.37
C LEU A 139 6.47 17.00 7.28
N GLU A 140 6.58 18.32 7.13
CA GLU A 140 7.87 19.00 7.17
C GLU A 140 8.53 18.85 8.53
N ALA A 141 9.71 18.26 8.52
CA ALA A 141 10.72 18.22 9.59
C ALA A 141 10.87 16.91 10.38
N GLN A 142 10.36 15.80 9.96
CA GLN A 142 10.84 14.55 10.53
C GLN A 142 12.20 14.21 9.90
N GLN A 143 13.26 14.17 10.73
CA GLN A 143 14.64 13.92 10.28
C GLN A 143 14.93 12.45 9.96
N THR A 144 13.93 11.59 10.01
CA THR A 144 14.05 10.16 9.79
C THR A 144 13.66 9.80 8.34
N ASP A 145 14.27 8.78 7.79
CA ASP A 145 13.82 8.22 6.51
C ASP A 145 12.45 7.56 6.68
N ALA A 146 11.60 7.57 5.65
CA ALA A 146 10.43 6.72 5.63
C ALA A 146 10.83 5.24 5.80
N LEU A 147 9.93 4.44 6.39
CA LEU A 147 10.21 3.06 6.79
C LEU A 147 10.78 2.19 5.64
N ASP A 148 10.28 2.36 4.43
CA ASP A 148 10.76 1.62 3.25
C ASP A 148 12.21 1.99 2.91
N ILE A 149 12.55 3.26 3.01
CA ILE A 149 13.92 3.76 2.79
C ILE A 149 14.85 3.27 3.91
N TYR A 150 14.37 3.22 5.14
CA TYR A 150 15.12 2.65 6.26
C TYR A 150 15.52 1.20 5.98
N PHE A 151 14.57 0.32 5.65
CA PHE A 151 14.87 -1.07 5.33
C PHE A 151 15.81 -1.21 4.14
N PHE A 152 15.63 -0.38 3.11
CA PHE A 152 16.54 -0.37 1.96
C PHE A 152 17.97 -0.02 2.36
N LYS A 153 18.17 1.05 3.13
CA LYS A 153 19.49 1.47 3.62
C LYS A 153 20.11 0.40 4.51
N GLU A 154 19.35 -0.22 5.40
CA GLU A 154 19.83 -1.32 6.24
C GLU A 154 20.20 -2.57 5.42
N ALA A 155 19.44 -2.92 4.39
CA ALA A 155 19.77 -4.00 3.47
C ALA A 155 21.10 -3.74 2.73
N LYS A 156 21.31 -2.49 2.27
CA LYS A 156 22.56 -2.07 1.61
C LYS A 156 23.76 -2.13 2.58
N LYS A 157 23.61 -1.68 3.82
CA LYS A 157 24.67 -1.78 4.84
C LYS A 157 25.06 -3.23 5.09
N GLN A 158 24.09 -4.14 5.12
CA GLN A 158 24.30 -5.57 5.31
C GLN A 158 24.70 -6.31 4.02
N LYS A 159 24.86 -5.60 2.90
CA LYS A 159 25.22 -6.15 1.58
C LYS A 159 24.26 -7.25 1.10
N LYS A 160 22.98 -7.17 1.48
CA LYS A 160 21.96 -8.09 0.98
C LYS A 160 21.72 -7.87 -0.52
N GLN A 161 21.29 -8.92 -1.21
CA GLN A 161 20.74 -8.75 -2.55
C GLN A 161 19.43 -7.96 -2.43
N THR A 162 19.35 -6.78 -3.04
CA THR A 162 18.12 -5.97 -3.09
C THR A 162 17.41 -6.16 -4.42
N ILE A 163 16.09 -6.37 -4.40
CA ILE A 163 15.28 -6.56 -5.59
C ILE A 163 14.00 -5.74 -5.52
N GLY A 164 13.52 -5.26 -6.68
CA GLY A 164 12.20 -4.67 -6.85
C GLY A 164 11.21 -5.72 -7.37
N LEU A 165 10.07 -5.81 -6.73
CA LEU A 165 8.95 -6.64 -7.19
C LEU A 165 8.14 -5.95 -8.30
N GLU A 166 8.35 -4.65 -8.49
CA GLU A 166 7.75 -3.84 -9.55
C GLU A 166 8.81 -3.09 -10.36
N LYS A 167 8.41 -2.64 -11.52
CA LYS A 167 9.20 -1.76 -12.37
C LYS A 167 8.67 -0.34 -12.27
N THR A 168 9.55 0.67 -12.38
CA THR A 168 9.16 2.09 -12.41
C THR A 168 7.99 2.35 -13.37
N LYS A 169 8.05 1.77 -14.58
CA LYS A 169 6.99 1.93 -15.57
C LYS A 169 5.62 1.43 -15.09
N GLU A 170 5.56 0.37 -14.30
CA GLU A 170 4.29 -0.20 -13.83
C GLU A 170 3.60 0.69 -12.81
N GLN A 171 4.37 1.30 -11.89
CA GLN A 171 3.83 2.31 -10.98
C GLN A 171 3.39 3.57 -11.74
N ILE A 172 4.20 4.02 -12.71
CA ILE A 172 3.83 5.13 -13.58
C ILE A 172 2.51 4.85 -14.32
N ASP A 173 2.36 3.66 -14.89
CA ASP A 173 1.14 3.26 -15.61
C ASP A 173 -0.08 3.24 -14.66
N ALA A 174 0.11 2.83 -13.39
CA ALA A 174 -0.95 2.88 -12.38
C ALA A 174 -1.41 4.32 -12.13
N PHE A 175 -0.50 5.26 -11.88
CA PHE A 175 -0.83 6.68 -11.71
C PHE A 175 -1.50 7.27 -12.96
N SER A 176 -1.02 6.90 -14.14
CA SER A 176 -1.57 7.38 -15.42
C SER A 176 -2.97 6.82 -15.74
N ALA A 177 -3.41 5.81 -15.01
CA ALA A 177 -4.76 5.24 -15.16
C ALA A 177 -5.84 6.11 -14.50
N ILE A 178 -5.47 7.03 -13.62
CA ILE A 178 -6.42 7.96 -12.99
C ILE A 178 -6.69 9.12 -13.96
N PRO A 179 -7.94 9.33 -14.42
CA PRO A 179 -8.30 10.48 -15.26
C PRO A 179 -7.93 11.80 -14.60
N TYR A 180 -7.44 12.77 -15.39
CA TYR A 180 -7.06 14.09 -14.83
C TYR A 180 -8.23 14.81 -14.15
N THR A 181 -9.46 14.57 -14.58
CA THR A 181 -10.66 15.13 -13.95
C THR A 181 -10.86 14.62 -12.53
N LEU A 182 -10.64 13.30 -12.29
CA LEU A 182 -10.71 12.72 -10.96
C LEU A 182 -9.53 13.18 -10.09
N GLN A 183 -8.33 13.29 -10.67
CA GLN A 183 -7.18 13.84 -9.95
C GLN A 183 -7.44 15.30 -9.54
N ALA A 184 -8.08 16.12 -10.42
CA ALA A 184 -8.42 17.50 -10.14
C ALA A 184 -9.47 17.62 -9.03
N LYS A 185 -10.51 16.76 -9.05
CA LYS A 185 -11.47 16.66 -7.95
C LYS A 185 -10.74 16.38 -6.63
N GLY A 186 -9.87 15.36 -6.59
CA GLY A 186 -9.11 15.00 -5.39
C GLY A 186 -8.23 16.17 -4.89
N LEU A 187 -7.64 16.97 -5.78
CA LEU A 187 -6.89 18.16 -5.37
C LEU A 187 -7.80 19.22 -4.71
N VAL A 188 -8.97 19.46 -5.29
CA VAL A 188 -9.94 20.42 -4.72
C VAL A 188 -10.44 19.94 -3.37
N ASP A 189 -10.76 18.66 -3.24
CA ASP A 189 -11.23 18.06 -2.01
C ASP A 189 -10.15 18.09 -0.91
N ALA A 190 -8.90 17.80 -1.25
CA ALA A 190 -7.78 17.92 -0.34
C ALA A 190 -7.62 19.35 0.23
N VAL A 191 -7.78 20.38 -0.62
CA VAL A 191 -7.71 21.77 -0.18
C VAL A 191 -8.94 22.17 0.63
N LYS A 192 -10.15 21.79 0.20
CA LYS A 192 -11.40 22.15 0.89
C LYS A 192 -11.51 21.51 2.27
N ASN A 193 -10.97 20.30 2.42
CA ASN A 193 -11.08 19.54 3.66
C ASN A 193 -9.85 19.68 4.56
N TYR A 194 -8.85 20.41 4.11
CA TYR A 194 -7.62 20.63 4.88
C TYR A 194 -7.93 21.17 6.29
N GLY A 195 -7.44 20.45 7.31
CA GLY A 195 -7.66 20.80 8.72
C GLY A 195 -9.08 20.62 9.24
N LYS A 196 -9.98 19.94 8.50
CA LYS A 196 -11.34 19.62 8.96
C LYS A 196 -11.39 18.23 9.59
N GLU A 197 -12.31 18.05 10.55
CA GLU A 197 -12.69 16.73 11.06
C GLU A 197 -13.26 15.89 9.89
N GLY A 198 -12.74 14.67 9.69
CA GLY A 198 -13.12 13.77 8.59
C GLY A 198 -12.11 13.73 7.43
N GLU A 199 -11.07 14.56 7.44
CA GLU A 199 -9.86 14.28 6.66
C GLU A 199 -9.36 12.87 7.00
N LEU A 200 -8.80 12.17 6.02
CA LEU A 200 -8.26 10.81 6.24
C LEU A 200 -7.46 10.84 7.53
N ASP A 201 -8.05 10.29 8.60
CA ASP A 201 -7.49 10.45 9.94
C ASP A 201 -6.18 9.65 10.02
N MET A 202 -5.08 10.35 9.74
CA MET A 202 -3.74 9.78 9.77
C MET A 202 -3.43 9.15 11.13
N ASP A 203 -4.01 9.67 12.21
CA ASP A 203 -3.83 9.07 13.54
C ASP A 203 -4.62 7.77 13.68
N THR A 204 -5.83 7.68 13.13
CA THR A 204 -6.59 6.43 13.06
C THR A 204 -5.91 5.41 12.16
N MET A 205 -5.42 5.82 10.99
CA MET A 205 -4.63 4.96 10.10
C MET A 205 -3.38 4.44 10.81
N MET A 206 -2.64 5.33 11.48
CA MET A 206 -1.46 4.97 12.25
C MET A 206 -1.79 4.03 13.41
N LYS A 207 -2.90 4.24 14.10
CA LYS A 207 -3.38 3.33 15.14
C LYS A 207 -3.61 1.93 14.60
N TYR A 208 -4.36 1.78 13.50
CA TYR A 208 -4.60 0.47 12.88
C TYR A 208 -3.31 -0.18 12.39
N TYR A 209 -2.38 0.62 11.86
CA TYR A 209 -1.07 0.12 11.46
C TYR A 209 -0.28 -0.45 12.65
N VAL A 210 -0.16 0.29 13.73
CA VAL A 210 0.57 -0.15 14.95
C VAL A 210 -0.09 -1.37 15.59
N GLU A 211 -1.42 -1.44 15.59
CA GLU A 211 -2.17 -2.62 16.02
C GLU A 211 -1.97 -3.83 15.09
N GLY A 212 -1.55 -3.60 13.85
CA GLY A 212 -1.43 -4.60 12.82
C GLY A 212 -2.79 -5.01 12.23
N ASN A 213 -3.81 -4.17 12.37
CA ASN A 213 -5.16 -4.43 11.88
C ASN A 213 -5.25 -4.12 10.37
N LEU A 214 -4.79 -5.08 9.57
CA LEU A 214 -4.73 -4.94 8.12
C LEU A 214 -6.12 -4.86 7.47
N ASP A 215 -7.13 -5.49 8.07
CA ASP A 215 -8.50 -5.43 7.54
C ASP A 215 -9.01 -3.99 7.58
N LYS A 216 -8.82 -3.30 8.72
CA LYS A 216 -9.21 -1.89 8.85
C LYS A 216 -8.38 -0.94 7.98
N LEU A 217 -7.10 -1.22 7.80
CA LEU A 217 -6.27 -0.45 6.85
C LEU A 217 -6.77 -0.59 5.42
N LEU A 218 -7.14 -1.81 5.00
CA LEU A 218 -7.69 -2.04 3.68
C LEU A 218 -9.05 -1.35 3.52
N GLU A 219 -9.94 -1.49 4.51
CA GLU A 219 -11.25 -0.82 4.55
C GLU A 219 -11.10 0.69 4.34
N MET A 220 -10.24 1.37 5.13
CA MET A 220 -9.98 2.81 5.00
C MET A 220 -9.47 3.23 3.61
N THR A 221 -8.76 2.36 2.90
CA THR A 221 -8.23 2.66 1.56
C THR A 221 -9.23 2.38 0.45
N THR A 222 -10.32 1.69 0.74
CA THR A 222 -11.34 1.28 -0.24
C THR A 222 -12.73 1.86 0.06
N GLU A 223 -12.91 2.53 1.20
CA GLU A 223 -14.13 3.29 1.50
C GLU A 223 -14.31 4.45 0.52
N TYR A 224 -15.55 4.66 0.11
CA TYR A 224 -15.94 5.76 -0.76
C TYR A 224 -17.36 6.20 -0.44
N ASP A 225 -17.71 7.44 -0.85
CA ASP A 225 -19.07 7.95 -0.77
C ASP A 225 -19.90 7.33 -1.90
N GLU A 226 -20.87 6.49 -1.56
CA GLU A 226 -21.76 5.82 -2.53
C GLU A 226 -22.62 6.81 -3.33
N GLU A 227 -22.85 8.03 -2.84
CA GLU A 227 -23.59 9.07 -3.55
C GLU A 227 -22.69 9.82 -4.54
N ASP A 228 -21.36 9.76 -4.41
CA ASP A 228 -20.39 10.40 -5.30
C ASP A 228 -19.81 9.40 -6.32
N LYS A 229 -20.26 9.51 -7.57
CA LYS A 229 -19.78 8.65 -8.67
C LYS A 229 -18.28 8.78 -8.95
N GLY A 230 -17.67 9.92 -8.65
CA GLY A 230 -16.23 10.12 -8.79
C GLY A 230 -15.45 9.33 -7.74
N ASP A 231 -15.98 9.23 -6.53
CA ASP A 231 -15.40 8.45 -5.46
C ASP A 231 -15.53 6.94 -5.73
N GLU A 232 -16.67 6.48 -6.25
CA GLU A 232 -16.85 5.09 -6.70
C GLU A 232 -15.85 4.73 -7.80
N GLU A 233 -15.69 5.59 -8.82
CA GLU A 233 -14.73 5.36 -9.90
C GLU A 233 -13.29 5.34 -9.39
N MET A 234 -12.93 6.26 -8.48
CA MET A 234 -11.61 6.31 -7.87
C MET A 234 -11.33 5.07 -7.02
N ALA A 235 -12.28 4.65 -6.17
CA ALA A 235 -12.18 3.45 -5.36
C ALA A 235 -11.98 2.20 -6.23
N LYS A 236 -12.70 2.10 -7.35
CA LYS A 236 -12.52 1.00 -8.30
C LYS A 236 -11.14 1.01 -8.95
N ILE A 237 -10.66 2.16 -9.43
CA ILE A 237 -9.31 2.29 -10.00
C ILE A 237 -8.27 1.92 -8.95
N PHE A 238 -8.43 2.40 -7.72
CA PHE A 238 -7.52 2.09 -6.62
C PHE A 238 -7.49 0.58 -6.34
N ASN A 239 -8.65 -0.04 -6.16
CA ASN A 239 -8.73 -1.47 -5.91
C ASN A 239 -8.14 -2.30 -7.05
N ASP A 240 -8.56 -2.06 -8.29
CA ASP A 240 -8.20 -2.92 -9.43
C ASP A 240 -6.74 -2.72 -9.87
N ILE A 241 -6.27 -1.46 -9.90
CA ILE A 241 -4.98 -1.11 -10.48
C ILE A 241 -3.90 -0.95 -9.41
N PHE A 242 -4.20 -0.23 -8.31
CA PHE A 242 -3.21 0.02 -7.27
C PHE A 242 -3.05 -1.13 -6.29
N LEU A 243 -4.07 -1.99 -6.11
CA LEU A 243 -3.99 -3.14 -5.24
C LEU A 243 -3.92 -4.46 -6.04
N ILE A 244 -5.03 -4.91 -6.61
CA ILE A 244 -5.15 -6.27 -7.15
C ILE A 244 -4.08 -6.58 -8.20
N LYS A 245 -4.00 -5.78 -9.24
CA LYS A 245 -3.02 -6.00 -10.33
C LYS A 245 -1.59 -6.02 -9.82
N ARG A 246 -1.25 -5.13 -8.90
CA ARG A 246 0.08 -5.05 -8.30
C ARG A 246 0.35 -6.24 -7.38
N ASN A 247 -0.62 -6.65 -6.56
CA ASN A 247 -0.52 -7.83 -5.70
C ASN A 247 -0.17 -9.10 -6.49
N HIS A 248 -0.88 -9.35 -7.59
CA HIS A 248 -0.59 -10.48 -8.48
C HIS A 248 0.83 -10.43 -9.04
N ASN A 249 1.27 -9.27 -9.50
CA ASN A 249 2.62 -9.09 -10.02
C ASN A 249 3.67 -9.33 -8.94
N MET A 250 3.50 -8.74 -7.76
CA MET A 250 4.44 -8.86 -6.65
C MET A 250 4.51 -10.30 -6.12
N ALA A 251 3.38 -10.96 -5.90
CA ALA A 251 3.33 -12.35 -5.45
C ALA A 251 3.98 -13.31 -6.47
N CYS A 252 3.80 -13.07 -7.77
CA CYS A 252 4.42 -13.86 -8.81
C CYS A 252 5.95 -13.65 -8.87
N ARG A 253 6.39 -12.41 -8.73
CA ARG A 253 7.82 -12.06 -8.81
C ARG A 253 8.60 -12.35 -7.54
N ALA A 254 7.95 -12.43 -6.40
CA ALA A 254 8.58 -12.85 -5.15
C ALA A 254 8.96 -14.34 -5.18
N GLU A 255 8.19 -15.17 -5.88
CA GLU A 255 8.30 -16.62 -5.85
C GLU A 255 9.70 -17.16 -6.22
N PRO A 256 10.37 -16.76 -7.30
CA PRO A 256 11.71 -17.23 -7.62
C PRO A 256 12.76 -16.85 -6.55
N PHE A 257 12.56 -15.77 -5.82
CA PHE A 257 13.50 -15.33 -4.79
C PHE A 257 13.31 -16.10 -3.49
N ILE A 258 12.08 -16.32 -3.05
CA ILE A 258 11.81 -17.16 -1.86
C ILE A 258 12.20 -18.61 -2.08
N LYS A 259 12.21 -19.11 -3.32
CA LYS A 259 12.75 -20.44 -3.68
C LYS A 259 14.27 -20.47 -3.70
N LYS A 260 14.91 -19.35 -3.98
CA LYS A 260 16.38 -19.24 -4.03
C LYS A 260 17.01 -19.22 -2.65
N GLY A 261 16.41 -18.50 -1.69
CA GLY A 261 16.92 -18.35 -0.33
C GLY A 261 15.97 -17.56 0.55
N SER A 262 16.28 -17.44 1.83
CA SER A 262 15.49 -16.65 2.77
C SER A 262 15.37 -15.21 2.29
N THR A 263 14.14 -14.77 2.08
CA THR A 263 13.82 -13.43 1.53
C THR A 263 12.94 -12.68 2.52
N PHE A 264 13.30 -11.44 2.84
CA PHE A 264 12.47 -10.51 3.57
C PHE A 264 11.80 -9.57 2.56
N ILE A 265 10.48 -9.68 2.45
CA ILE A 265 9.65 -8.92 1.51
C ILE A 265 8.97 -7.80 2.31
N ALA A 266 9.25 -6.53 1.97
CA ALA A 266 8.60 -5.37 2.55
C ALA A 266 7.80 -4.64 1.47
N VAL A 267 6.49 -4.55 1.66
CA VAL A 267 5.55 -3.89 0.75
C VAL A 267 4.48 -3.16 1.57
N GLY A 268 3.80 -2.19 0.99
CA GLY A 268 2.75 -1.45 1.68
C GLY A 268 1.72 -2.36 2.33
N ALA A 269 1.33 -2.04 3.56
CA ALA A 269 0.48 -2.89 4.40
C ALA A 269 -0.87 -3.24 3.72
N ALA A 270 -1.42 -2.32 2.93
CA ALA A 270 -2.66 -2.53 2.18
C ALA A 270 -2.57 -3.64 1.10
N HIS A 271 -1.36 -4.03 0.69
CA HIS A 271 -1.14 -5.13 -0.27
C HIS A 271 -1.26 -6.51 0.36
N LEU A 272 -1.25 -6.63 1.70
CA LEU A 272 -1.19 -7.90 2.38
C LEU A 272 -2.55 -8.62 2.48
N PRO A 273 -3.63 -7.96 2.98
CA PRO A 273 -4.90 -8.61 3.32
C PRO A 273 -5.82 -8.82 2.10
N GLY A 274 -6.90 -9.57 2.34
CA GLY A 274 -7.95 -9.80 1.35
C GLY A 274 -7.71 -11.00 0.44
N GLU A 275 -8.74 -11.43 -0.29
CA GLU A 275 -8.67 -12.60 -1.19
C GLU A 275 -7.65 -12.43 -2.32
N GLU A 276 -7.44 -11.21 -2.78
CA GLU A 276 -6.46 -10.81 -3.77
C GLU A 276 -5.22 -10.15 -3.15
N GLY A 277 -5.06 -10.25 -1.82
CA GLY A 277 -3.88 -9.83 -1.09
C GLY A 277 -2.71 -10.81 -1.24
N ILE A 278 -1.50 -10.33 -1.05
CA ILE A 278 -0.27 -11.14 -1.24
C ILE A 278 -0.27 -12.38 -0.34
N ILE A 279 -0.84 -12.30 0.87
CA ILE A 279 -0.93 -13.44 1.80
C ILE A 279 -1.71 -14.58 1.14
N GLU A 280 -2.93 -14.30 0.64
CA GLU A 280 -3.77 -15.33 0.02
C GLU A 280 -3.22 -15.77 -1.34
N LEU A 281 -2.65 -14.89 -2.12
CA LEU A 281 -2.01 -15.25 -3.38
C LEU A 281 -0.85 -16.23 -3.18
N LEU A 282 -0.05 -16.07 -2.13
CA LEU A 282 1.00 -17.02 -1.78
C LEU A 282 0.41 -18.33 -1.22
N ARG A 283 -0.66 -18.27 -0.42
CA ARG A 283 -1.38 -19.46 0.06
C ARG A 283 -1.97 -20.27 -1.11
N LYS A 284 -2.61 -19.59 -2.08
CA LYS A 284 -3.12 -20.22 -3.33
C LYS A 284 -2.01 -20.90 -4.14
N LYS A 285 -0.75 -20.45 -4.02
CA LYS A 285 0.43 -21.08 -4.63
C LYS A 285 0.99 -22.26 -3.82
N GLY A 286 0.38 -22.62 -2.69
CA GLY A 286 0.75 -23.76 -1.86
C GLY A 286 1.75 -23.45 -0.75
N TYR A 287 2.08 -22.20 -0.52
CA TYR A 287 2.88 -21.79 0.64
C TYR A 287 2.04 -21.75 1.90
N LYS A 288 2.66 -22.06 3.03
CA LYS A 288 2.11 -21.79 4.35
C LYS A 288 2.52 -20.37 4.75
N VAL A 289 1.54 -19.48 4.92
CA VAL A 289 1.76 -18.07 5.32
C VAL A 289 1.03 -17.83 6.63
N ILE A 290 1.79 -17.57 7.70
CA ILE A 290 1.27 -17.45 9.06
C ILE A 290 1.72 -16.15 9.72
N ALA A 291 0.85 -15.53 10.50
CA ALA A 291 1.16 -14.34 11.30
C ALA A 291 2.23 -14.65 12.37
N ARG A 292 3.07 -13.66 12.63
CA ARG A 292 4.13 -13.73 13.65
C ARG A 292 4.06 -12.53 14.60
#